data_7dad0d30ff89a64d64cf22274a30aafd
#
_entry.id   7dad0d30ff89a64d64cf22274a30aafd
#
_cell.length_a   1.000
_cell.length_b   1.000
_cell.length_c   1.000
_cell.angle_alpha   90.00
_cell.angle_beta   90.00
_cell.angle_gamma   90.00
#
_symmetry.space_group_name_H-M   'P 1'
#
loop_
_entity.id
_entity.type
_entity.pdbx_description
1 polymer ?
#
loop_
_entity_poly.entity_id
_entity_poly.type
_entity_poly.pdbx_seq_one_letter_code
_entity_poly.pdbx_strand_id
1 'polypeptide(L)' 'GSVVLSIEVKQDSTLGKIEVVQSLGEHFDKEAVRLIKDSDKWIPAFKDGAPISSSTFWEIRFKE' A
#
# COMPACT_ATOMS: atom_id res chain seq x y z
N GLY A 1 1.99 1.66 -17.98
CA GLY A 1 2.15 2.59 -16.90
C GLY A 1 2.03 1.96 -15.53
N SER A 2 2.10 2.77 -14.52
CA SER A 2 2.06 2.27 -13.15
C SER A 2 1.19 3.15 -12.26
N VAL A 3 0.63 2.51 -11.21
CA VAL A 3 -0.07 3.20 -10.15
C VAL A 3 0.84 3.18 -8.93
N VAL A 4 1.06 4.34 -8.31
CA VAL A 4 1.85 4.45 -7.09
C VAL A 4 0.89 4.78 -5.95
N LEU A 5 1.00 4.01 -4.87
CA LEU A 5 0.14 4.17 -3.71
C LEU A 5 0.99 4.45 -2.47
N SER A 6 0.43 5.23 -1.56
CA SER A 6 0.97 5.40 -0.22
C SER A 6 0.13 4.54 0.71
N ILE A 7 0.78 3.64 1.43
CA ILE A 7 0.11 2.65 2.25
C ILE A 7 0.57 2.80 3.69
N GLU A 8 -0.40 2.95 4.59
CA GLU A 8 -0.10 2.95 6.02
C GLU A 8 -0.18 1.53 6.56
N VAL A 9 0.90 1.05 7.15
CA VAL A 9 0.94 -0.24 7.82
C VAL A 9 0.94 0.02 9.32
N LYS A 10 -0.10 -0.43 9.99
CA LYS A 10 -0.24 -0.21 11.42
C LYS A 10 0.62 -1.17 12.22
N GLN A 11 0.85 -0.84 13.48
CA GLN A 11 1.70 -1.63 14.36
C GLN A 11 1.21 -3.06 14.57
N ASP A 12 -0.08 -3.32 14.36
CA ASP A 12 -0.66 -4.67 14.46
C ASP A 12 -0.67 -5.42 13.13
N SER A 13 0.06 -4.92 12.13
CA SER A 13 0.16 -5.49 10.78
C SER A 13 -1.09 -5.34 9.93
N THR A 14 -2.05 -4.53 10.36
CA THR A 14 -3.21 -4.20 9.54
C THR A 14 -2.92 -2.97 8.69
N LEU A 15 -3.65 -2.83 7.58
CA LEU A 15 -3.52 -1.66 6.73
C LEU A 15 -4.42 -0.54 7.24
N GLY A 16 -3.87 0.67 7.30
CA GLY A 16 -4.62 1.86 7.59
C GLY A 16 -5.05 2.55 6.29
N LYS A 17 -4.68 3.82 6.16
CA LYS A 17 -5.06 4.61 5.00
C LYS A 17 -4.25 4.22 3.75
N ILE A 18 -4.95 4.07 2.63
CA ILE A 18 -4.34 3.83 1.33
C ILE A 18 -4.68 5.02 0.44
N GLU A 19 -3.66 5.68 -0.09
CA GLU A 19 -3.85 6.82 -0.99
C GLU A 19 -3.18 6.56 -2.32
N VAL A 20 -3.82 6.97 -3.41
CA VAL A 20 -3.23 6.91 -4.74
C VAL A 20 -2.41 8.17 -4.94
N VAL A 21 -1.10 8.01 -5.09
CA VAL A 21 -0.17 9.11 -5.31
C VAL A 21 -0.03 9.41 -6.79
N GLN A 22 0.03 8.36 -7.61
CA GLN A 22 0.08 8.49 -9.06
C GLN A 22 -0.98 7.57 -9.66
N SER A 23 -1.91 8.17 -10.42
CA SER A 23 -3.05 7.48 -10.99
C SER A 23 -2.84 7.18 -12.47
N LEU A 24 -3.39 6.06 -12.93
CA LEU A 24 -3.52 5.74 -14.35
C LEU A 24 -4.98 5.80 -14.80
N GLY A 25 -5.87 6.21 -13.91
CA GLY A 25 -7.30 6.24 -14.16
C GLY A 25 -8.03 5.43 -13.11
N GLU A 26 -9.32 5.71 -12.94
CA GLU A 26 -10.12 5.14 -11.87
C GLU A 26 -10.12 3.61 -11.89
N HIS A 27 -10.23 3.02 -13.07
CA HIS A 27 -10.26 1.57 -13.21
C HIS A 27 -8.97 0.91 -12.68
N PHE A 28 -7.83 1.45 -13.08
CA PHE A 28 -6.54 0.93 -12.63
C PHE A 28 -6.32 1.18 -11.14
N ASP A 29 -6.76 2.33 -10.66
CA ASP A 29 -6.61 2.69 -9.24
C ASP A 29 -7.39 1.73 -8.35
N LYS A 30 -8.62 1.40 -8.72
CA LYS A 30 -9.43 0.44 -7.97
C LYS A 30 -8.80 -0.93 -7.94
N GLU A 31 -8.26 -1.37 -9.07
CA GLU A 31 -7.60 -2.66 -9.17
C GLU A 31 -6.34 -2.70 -8.31
N ALA A 32 -5.56 -1.62 -8.31
CA ALA A 32 -4.35 -1.51 -7.50
C ALA A 32 -4.69 -1.59 -6.00
N VAL A 33 -5.71 -0.85 -5.56
CA VAL A 33 -6.13 -0.87 -4.16
C VAL A 33 -6.60 -2.26 -3.76
N ARG A 34 -7.34 -2.94 -4.64
CA ARG A 34 -7.81 -4.30 -4.38
C ARG A 34 -6.65 -5.26 -4.19
N LEU A 35 -5.63 -5.17 -5.05
CA LEU A 35 -4.45 -6.03 -4.96
C LEU A 35 -3.71 -5.81 -3.63
N ILE A 36 -3.61 -4.56 -3.19
CA ILE A 36 -2.99 -4.24 -1.92
C ILE A 36 -3.79 -4.84 -0.75
N LYS A 37 -5.11 -4.70 -0.78
CA LYS A 37 -5.97 -5.22 0.28
C LYS A 37 -6.01 -6.74 0.34
N ASP A 38 -5.86 -7.40 -0.80
CA ASP A 38 -5.83 -8.85 -0.87
C ASP A 38 -4.49 -9.43 -0.39
N SER A 39 -3.46 -8.62 -0.34
CA SER A 39 -2.17 -9.04 0.19
C SER A 39 -2.23 -9.06 1.71
N ASP A 40 -1.91 -10.18 2.31
CA ASP A 40 -2.04 -10.38 3.75
C ASP A 40 -0.72 -10.35 4.51
N LYS A 41 0.37 -9.98 3.82
CA LYS A 41 1.71 -10.02 4.42
C LYS A 41 2.33 -8.63 4.51
N TRP A 42 1.68 -7.75 5.22
CA TRP A 42 2.23 -6.43 5.51
C TRP A 42 2.91 -6.46 6.86
N ILE A 43 4.17 -6.02 6.90
CA ILE A 43 4.97 -6.01 8.11
C ILE A 43 5.20 -4.55 8.50
N PRO A 44 4.84 -4.15 9.71
CA PRO A 44 5.09 -2.78 10.17
C PRO A 44 6.59 -2.54 10.40
N ALA A 45 7.00 -1.29 10.42
CA ALA A 45 8.35 -0.93 10.81
C ALA A 45 8.55 -1.21 12.29
N PHE A 46 9.81 -1.40 12.68
CA PHE A 46 10.18 -1.63 14.08
C PHE A 46 11.11 -0.53 14.55
N LYS A 47 10.90 -0.12 15.78
CA LYS A 47 11.78 0.83 16.45
C LYS A 47 12.01 0.33 17.86
N ASP A 48 13.30 0.19 18.23
CA ASP A 48 13.70 -0.29 19.56
C ASP A 48 13.06 -1.64 19.91
N GLY A 49 12.90 -2.50 18.90
CA GLY A 49 12.33 -3.83 19.06
C GLY A 49 10.83 -3.89 19.13
N ALA A 50 10.12 -2.76 18.98
CA ALA A 50 8.66 -2.72 19.01
C ALA A 50 8.11 -2.30 17.65
N PRO A 51 6.96 -2.86 17.23
CA PRO A 51 6.34 -2.45 15.97
C PRO A 51 5.75 -1.05 16.08
N ILE A 52 5.90 -0.26 15.01
CA ILE A 52 5.34 1.08 14.92
C ILE A 52 4.57 1.22 13.61
N SER A 53 3.57 2.10 13.61
CA SER A 53 2.87 2.43 12.37
C SER A 53 3.81 3.21 11.46
N SER A 54 3.79 2.90 10.17
CA SER A 54 4.59 3.62 9.18
C SER A 54 3.89 3.63 7.84
N SER A 55 4.31 4.56 6.97
CA SER A 55 3.80 4.63 5.61
C SER A 55 4.89 4.22 4.64
N THR A 56 4.50 3.51 3.60
CA THR A 56 5.42 3.12 2.54
C THR A 56 4.76 3.38 1.19
N PHE A 57 5.59 3.49 0.16
CA PHE A 57 5.09 3.64 -1.21
C PHE A 57 5.18 2.31 -1.92
N TRP A 58 4.19 2.02 -2.75
CA TRP A 58 4.14 0.80 -3.53
C TRP A 58 3.76 1.12 -4.97
N GLU A 59 4.55 0.61 -5.91
CA GLU A 59 4.29 0.79 -7.33
C GLU A 59 3.75 -0.50 -7.91
N ILE A 60 2.61 -0.41 -8.60
CA ILE A 60 2.02 -1.53 -9.31
C ILE A 60 2.04 -1.21 -10.79
N ARG A 61 2.71 -2.04 -11.57
CA ARG A 61 2.80 -1.86 -13.01
C ARG A 61 1.73 -2.64 -13.71
N PHE A 62 1.05 -1.98 -14.63
CA PHE A 62 0.05 -2.60 -15.49
C PHE A 62 0.57 -2.65 -16.91
N LYS A 63 0.38 -3.79 -17.54
CA LYS A 63 0.67 -3.91 -18.97
C LYS A 63 -0.55 -3.47 -19.76
N GLU A 64 -0.30 -2.70 -20.78
CA GLU A 64 -1.32 -2.31 -21.73
C GLU A 64 -1.44 -3.30 -22.86
#